data_dc5d3ec96793d6cfd7f57838ed6ada6d
#
_entry.id   dc5d3ec96793d6cfd7f57838ed6ada6d
#
_cell.length_a   1.000
_cell.length_b   1.000
_cell.length_c   1.000
_cell.angle_alpha   90.00
_cell.angle_beta   90.00
_cell.angle_gamma   90.00
#
_symmetry.space_group_name_H-M   'P 1'
#
loop_
_entity.id
_entity.type
_entity.pdbx_description
1 polymer ?
#
loop_
_entity_poly.entity_id
_entity_poly.type
_entity_poly.pdbx_seq_one_letter_code
_entity_poly.pdbx_strand_id
1 'polypeptide(L)'
;MKLTKILIASTAMAAVAGMANAEAHMANDMTIVSWGGAYQASQIGAYSDPYLADHPGLSIVYDESSAEAVAKLRAMNEAGNITWDLVDVEAADAIRLCDEGLALEIDADEVLAAAPDGTSATDDFGDMLVSDCFIPQIVFSTTFGYRTDQVPAGVEPPDSACDVFDLETYPGKRALNKRPIANMEWALLCDGVAYEDVYDLLETDEGQARAFAKLDTIKDQTVWWSAAAETPQLLADGEIFMGSTYNGRLFSVIAEQNQPVGMAWDWQMLDLDGWIIPAGLPEDRLARVLDYVMFATDTQRLADQAQFISYGPARASSAPLVGKHAELGIDMGPHMPTDPANGANKFVNNYAWWADYRDDLDAKFQAWLAQ
;
A
#
# COMPACT_ATOMS: atom_id res chain seq x y z
N MET A 1 36.16 -85.29 21.48
CA MET A 1 36.10 -83.92 20.92
C MET A 1 34.62 -83.46 20.91
N LYS A 2 34.24 -82.65 21.86
CA LYS A 2 32.90 -82.11 21.92
C LYS A 2 32.98 -80.55 21.67
N LEU A 3 32.40 -80.10 20.56
CA LEU A 3 32.28 -78.69 20.26
C LEU A 3 31.09 -78.09 21.05
N THR A 4 31.40 -77.18 21.89
CA THR A 4 30.43 -76.38 22.62
C THR A 4 30.01 -75.20 21.73
N LYS A 5 28.73 -75.13 21.37
CA LYS A 5 28.16 -73.97 20.69
C LYS A 5 27.78 -72.86 21.72
N ILE A 6 28.42 -71.74 21.61
CA ILE A 6 28.07 -70.51 22.35
C ILE A 6 26.94 -69.78 21.59
N LEU A 7 25.76 -69.64 22.21
CA LEU A 7 24.68 -68.81 21.76
C LEU A 7 24.95 -67.37 22.23
N ILE A 8 25.15 -66.46 21.29
CA ILE A 8 25.17 -65.00 21.58
C ILE A 8 23.75 -64.48 21.39
N ALA A 9 23.14 -64.13 22.51
CA ALA A 9 21.85 -63.43 22.50
C ALA A 9 22.09 -61.91 22.23
N SER A 10 21.70 -61.48 21.05
CA SER A 10 21.71 -60.04 20.70
C SER A 10 20.45 -59.40 21.20
N THR A 11 20.56 -58.60 22.26
CA THR A 11 19.50 -57.70 22.74
C THR A 11 19.49 -56.44 21.85
N ALA A 12 18.53 -56.37 20.95
CA ALA A 12 18.22 -55.15 20.22
C ALA A 12 17.57 -54.14 21.16
N MET A 13 18.32 -53.14 21.61
CA MET A 13 17.76 -51.92 22.19
C MET A 13 17.08 -51.10 21.10
N ALA A 14 15.76 -51.07 21.07
CA ALA A 14 15.02 -50.11 20.30
C ALA A 14 15.20 -48.72 20.95
N ALA A 15 16.03 -47.90 20.36
CA ALA A 15 16.06 -46.49 20.68
C ALA A 15 14.79 -45.84 20.07
N VAL A 16 13.81 -45.54 20.94
CA VAL A 16 12.71 -44.63 20.62
C VAL A 16 13.34 -43.25 20.60
N ALA A 17 13.70 -42.78 19.39
CA ALA A 17 14.01 -41.40 19.18
C ALA A 17 12.68 -40.62 19.36
N GLY A 18 12.49 -40.02 20.52
CA GLY A 18 11.48 -39.00 20.72
C GLY A 18 11.83 -37.85 19.78
N MET A 19 11.02 -37.65 18.77
CA MET A 19 10.98 -36.37 18.08
C MET A 19 10.49 -35.35 19.10
N ALA A 20 11.41 -34.67 19.77
CA ALA A 20 11.10 -33.41 20.42
C ALA A 20 10.73 -32.50 19.26
N ASN A 21 9.45 -32.14 19.15
CA ASN A 21 9.06 -30.94 18.43
C ASN A 21 9.82 -29.80 19.14
N ALA A 22 10.92 -29.37 18.54
CA ALA A 22 11.48 -28.06 18.88
C ALA A 22 10.42 -27.08 18.41
N GLU A 23 9.64 -26.52 19.34
CA GLU A 23 8.90 -25.29 19.08
C GLU A 23 9.96 -24.30 18.58
N ALA A 24 9.81 -23.83 17.35
CA ALA A 24 10.70 -22.83 16.79
C ALA A 24 10.71 -21.64 17.75
N HIS A 25 11.89 -21.28 18.24
CA HIS A 25 11.99 -20.13 19.14
C HIS A 25 11.73 -18.89 18.28
N MET A 26 10.63 -18.20 18.53
CA MET A 26 10.29 -16.94 17.84
C MET A 26 10.94 -15.76 18.54
N ALA A 27 11.40 -14.76 17.78
CA ALA A 27 11.91 -13.52 18.35
C ALA A 27 10.86 -12.79 19.19
N ASN A 28 11.32 -12.06 20.20
CA ASN A 28 10.46 -11.26 21.10
C ASN A 28 10.44 -9.77 20.73
N ASP A 29 11.00 -9.40 19.61
CA ASP A 29 10.98 -8.06 19.05
C ASP A 29 10.80 -8.14 17.54
N MET A 30 10.10 -7.16 16.97
CA MET A 30 9.86 -7.06 15.54
C MET A 30 9.88 -5.58 15.11
N THR A 31 10.53 -5.29 14.00
CA THR A 31 10.53 -3.95 13.39
C THR A 31 9.68 -3.97 12.14
N ILE A 32 8.58 -3.21 12.15
CA ILE A 32 7.70 -3.02 11.00
C ILE A 32 7.98 -1.63 10.41
N VAL A 33 8.22 -1.59 9.12
CA VAL A 33 8.34 -0.32 8.38
C VAL A 33 6.98 0.08 7.84
N SER A 34 6.61 1.36 7.99
CA SER A 34 5.31 1.89 7.57
C SER A 34 5.42 3.33 7.07
N TRP A 35 4.31 3.89 6.58
CA TRP A 35 4.20 5.24 6.02
C TRP A 35 3.93 6.34 7.06
N GLY A 36 3.91 6.00 8.35
CA GLY A 36 3.61 6.96 9.41
C GLY A 36 2.18 7.50 9.43
N GLY A 37 1.93 8.40 10.39
CA GLY A 37 0.66 9.13 10.50
C GLY A 37 -0.57 8.23 10.65
N ALA A 38 -1.71 8.65 10.06
CA ALA A 38 -2.99 7.95 10.18
C ALA A 38 -2.95 6.51 9.62
N TYR A 39 -2.16 6.26 8.58
CA TYR A 39 -2.03 4.93 8.01
C TYR A 39 -1.37 3.96 9.00
N GLN A 40 -0.21 4.33 9.55
CA GLN A 40 0.46 3.52 10.59
C GLN A 40 -0.42 3.35 11.83
N ALA A 41 -1.14 4.40 12.25
CA ALA A 41 -2.08 4.31 13.36
C ALA A 41 -3.19 3.29 13.09
N SER A 42 -3.69 3.20 11.85
CA SER A 42 -4.68 2.19 11.46
C SER A 42 -4.13 0.76 11.54
N GLN A 43 -2.88 0.55 11.15
CA GLN A 43 -2.20 -0.75 11.28
C GLN A 43 -1.98 -1.14 12.73
N ILE A 44 -1.58 -0.17 13.58
CA ILE A 44 -1.43 -0.40 15.02
C ILE A 44 -2.77 -0.84 15.62
N GLY A 45 -3.84 -0.09 15.37
CA GLY A 45 -5.16 -0.38 15.92
C GLY A 45 -5.78 -1.69 15.44
N ALA A 46 -5.63 -2.00 14.14
CA ALA A 46 -6.23 -3.19 13.53
C ALA A 46 -5.41 -4.48 13.76
N TYR A 47 -4.09 -4.38 13.80
CA TYR A 47 -3.18 -5.53 13.77
C TYR A 47 -2.31 -5.62 15.01
N SER A 48 -1.46 -4.60 15.28
CA SER A 48 -0.41 -4.73 16.29
C SER A 48 -0.96 -4.77 17.71
N ASP A 49 -1.89 -3.90 18.08
CA ASP A 49 -2.48 -3.88 19.43
C ASP A 49 -3.21 -5.18 19.75
N PRO A 50 -4.10 -5.72 18.88
CA PRO A 50 -4.71 -7.03 19.11
C PRO A 50 -3.70 -8.18 19.16
N TYR A 51 -2.68 -8.17 18.30
CA TYR A 51 -1.65 -9.20 18.30
C TYR A 51 -0.81 -9.18 19.58
N LEU A 52 -0.39 -7.99 20.04
CA LEU A 52 0.36 -7.83 21.27
C LEU A 52 -0.44 -8.22 22.52
N ALA A 53 -1.77 -8.07 22.52
CA ALA A 53 -2.63 -8.50 23.60
C ALA A 53 -2.54 -10.03 23.84
N ASP A 54 -2.36 -10.80 22.77
CA ASP A 54 -2.23 -12.27 22.83
C ASP A 54 -0.77 -12.73 22.97
N HIS A 55 0.22 -11.82 22.80
CA HIS A 55 1.65 -12.13 22.87
C HIS A 55 2.38 -11.28 23.93
N PRO A 56 2.13 -11.52 25.25
CA PRO A 56 2.75 -10.73 26.31
C PRO A 56 4.28 -10.93 26.32
N GLY A 57 5.01 -9.83 26.24
CA GLY A 57 6.48 -9.82 26.19
C GLY A 57 7.09 -9.61 24.80
N LEU A 58 6.26 -9.61 23.74
CA LEU A 58 6.66 -9.15 22.43
C LEU A 58 6.69 -7.61 22.37
N SER A 59 7.64 -7.06 21.62
CA SER A 59 7.74 -5.65 21.30
C SER A 59 7.68 -5.45 19.77
N ILE A 60 6.80 -4.56 19.32
CA ILE A 60 6.76 -4.12 17.90
C ILE A 60 7.20 -2.67 17.86
N VAL A 61 8.22 -2.38 17.04
CA VAL A 61 8.74 -1.04 16.78
C VAL A 61 8.40 -0.67 15.36
N TYR A 62 7.89 0.54 15.14
CA TYR A 62 7.63 1.07 13.81
C TYR A 62 8.75 2.01 13.36
N ASP A 63 9.18 1.84 12.10
CA ASP A 63 10.08 2.74 11.36
C ASP A 63 9.27 3.40 10.23
N GLU A 64 9.30 4.72 10.12
CA GLU A 64 8.49 5.47 9.14
C GLU A 64 9.21 5.70 7.81
N SER A 65 9.98 4.70 7.37
CA SER A 65 10.89 4.83 6.21
C SER A 65 10.41 4.10 4.94
N SER A 66 9.11 3.81 4.80
CA SER A 66 8.58 3.13 3.60
C SER A 66 8.92 3.86 2.28
N ALA A 67 8.94 5.19 2.29
CA ALA A 67 9.33 5.98 1.11
C ALA A 67 10.76 5.71 0.62
N GLU A 68 11.66 5.27 1.50
CA GLU A 68 13.05 4.95 1.18
C GLU A 68 13.33 3.43 1.19
N ALA A 69 12.27 2.59 1.27
CA ALA A 69 12.40 1.15 1.52
C ALA A 69 13.35 0.45 0.52
N VAL A 70 13.19 0.69 -0.78
CA VAL A 70 14.02 0.09 -1.83
C VAL A 70 15.50 0.41 -1.62
N ALA A 71 15.84 1.69 -1.41
CA ALA A 71 17.23 2.12 -1.24
C ALA A 71 17.85 1.56 0.06
N LYS A 72 17.07 1.56 1.16
CA LYS A 72 17.54 1.05 2.44
C LYS A 72 17.71 -0.46 2.45
N LEU A 73 16.79 -1.23 1.85
CA LEU A 73 16.93 -2.68 1.73
C LEU A 73 18.12 -3.09 0.88
N ARG A 74 18.39 -2.38 -0.23
CA ARG A 74 19.62 -2.58 -1.01
C ARG A 74 20.87 -2.37 -0.17
N ALA A 75 20.92 -1.26 0.60
CA ALA A 75 22.05 -0.96 1.47
C ALA A 75 22.21 -1.98 2.62
N MET A 76 21.13 -2.44 3.22
CA MET A 76 21.14 -3.49 4.27
C MET A 76 21.64 -4.83 3.71
N ASN A 77 21.18 -5.19 2.51
CA ASN A 77 21.61 -6.42 1.84
C ASN A 77 23.10 -6.38 1.48
N GLU A 78 23.59 -5.25 0.93
CA GLU A 78 25.03 -5.06 0.66
C GLU A 78 25.87 -5.13 1.95
N ALA A 79 25.36 -4.62 3.05
CA ALA A 79 26.03 -4.69 4.36
C ALA A 79 25.94 -6.07 5.03
N GLY A 80 25.08 -6.97 4.52
CA GLY A 80 24.81 -8.26 5.15
C GLY A 80 24.15 -8.13 6.53
N ASN A 81 23.37 -7.07 6.77
CA ASN A 81 22.75 -6.78 8.05
C ASN A 81 21.33 -6.25 7.84
N ILE A 82 20.36 -7.14 7.84
CA ILE A 82 18.93 -6.82 7.70
C ILE A 82 18.35 -6.51 9.09
N THR A 83 17.95 -5.26 9.31
CA THR A 83 17.43 -4.77 10.60
C THR A 83 15.90 -4.65 10.63
N TRP A 84 15.24 -4.71 9.48
CA TRP A 84 13.79 -4.69 9.34
C TRP A 84 13.22 -6.10 9.24
N ASP A 85 12.01 -6.32 9.72
CA ASP A 85 11.35 -7.62 9.74
C ASP A 85 10.20 -7.70 8.73
N LEU A 86 9.40 -6.63 8.64
CA LEU A 86 8.26 -6.52 7.74
C LEU A 86 8.22 -5.11 7.18
N VAL A 87 8.08 -4.96 5.87
CA VAL A 87 8.24 -3.65 5.22
C VAL A 87 7.04 -3.35 4.34
N ASP A 88 6.35 -2.27 4.66
CA ASP A 88 5.21 -1.76 3.92
C ASP A 88 5.68 -1.00 2.67
N VAL A 89 5.16 -1.37 1.52
CA VAL A 89 5.54 -0.82 0.21
C VAL A 89 4.36 -0.77 -0.75
N GLU A 90 4.41 0.16 -1.69
CA GLU A 90 3.52 0.15 -2.86
C GLU A 90 3.81 -1.09 -3.74
N ALA A 91 2.80 -1.60 -4.43
CA ALA A 91 2.88 -2.84 -5.22
C ALA A 91 4.02 -2.83 -6.26
N ALA A 92 4.29 -1.71 -6.92
CA ALA A 92 5.39 -1.60 -7.89
C ALA A 92 6.77 -1.77 -7.23
N ASP A 93 6.97 -1.24 -6.02
CA ASP A 93 8.21 -1.43 -5.26
C ASP A 93 8.34 -2.87 -4.74
N ALA A 94 7.22 -3.53 -4.41
CA ALA A 94 7.23 -4.95 -4.05
C ALA A 94 7.69 -5.84 -5.21
N ILE A 95 7.17 -5.62 -6.42
CA ILE A 95 7.63 -6.34 -7.63
C ILE A 95 9.12 -6.13 -7.83
N ARG A 96 9.59 -4.90 -7.77
CA ARG A 96 11.00 -4.55 -7.92
C ARG A 96 11.90 -5.23 -6.89
N LEU A 97 11.50 -5.21 -5.62
CA LEU A 97 12.25 -5.85 -4.53
C LEU A 97 12.28 -7.38 -4.69
N CYS A 98 11.20 -7.97 -5.21
CA CYS A 98 11.11 -9.38 -5.56
C CYS A 98 12.09 -9.74 -6.67
N ASP A 99 12.08 -9.02 -7.79
CA ASP A 99 12.95 -9.24 -8.95
C ASP A 99 14.44 -9.07 -8.60
N GLU A 100 14.76 -8.18 -7.65
CA GLU A 100 16.11 -7.99 -7.14
C GLU A 100 16.53 -9.07 -6.11
N GLY A 101 15.64 -9.97 -5.70
CA GLY A 101 15.90 -10.99 -4.67
C GLY A 101 16.08 -10.38 -3.26
N LEU A 102 15.54 -9.20 -3.01
CA LEU A 102 15.58 -8.50 -1.72
C LEU A 102 14.37 -8.79 -0.84
N ALA A 103 13.30 -9.33 -1.41
CA ALA A 103 12.11 -9.81 -0.71
C ALA A 103 12.04 -11.33 -0.75
N LEU A 104 11.44 -11.92 0.26
CA LEU A 104 11.21 -13.36 0.36
C LEU A 104 10.00 -13.75 -0.51
N GLU A 105 10.17 -14.73 -1.39
CA GLU A 105 9.06 -15.39 -2.06
C GLU A 105 8.26 -16.25 -1.06
N ILE A 106 6.94 -16.11 -1.09
CA ILE A 106 6.01 -16.82 -0.20
C ILE A 106 5.00 -17.64 -1.00
N ASP A 107 4.56 -18.76 -0.43
CA ASP A 107 3.33 -19.40 -0.85
C ASP A 107 2.16 -18.75 -0.09
N ALA A 108 1.28 -18.05 -0.80
CA ALA A 108 0.17 -17.31 -0.18
C ALA A 108 -0.75 -18.22 0.66
N ASP A 109 -0.99 -19.44 0.21
CA ASP A 109 -1.88 -20.38 0.92
C ASP A 109 -1.23 -21.00 2.17
N GLU A 110 0.12 -20.95 2.27
CA GLU A 110 0.85 -21.40 3.48
C GLU A 110 1.04 -20.27 4.50
N VAL A 111 1.18 -19.01 4.02
CA VAL A 111 1.62 -17.87 4.83
C VAL A 111 0.47 -16.95 5.22
N LEU A 112 -0.56 -16.82 4.38
CA LEU A 112 -1.70 -15.94 4.65
C LEU A 112 -2.91 -16.73 5.17
N ALA A 113 -3.74 -16.08 5.98
CA ALA A 113 -4.94 -16.72 6.50
C ALA A 113 -5.93 -17.08 5.40
N ALA A 114 -6.49 -18.30 5.41
CA ALA A 114 -7.64 -18.65 4.58
C ALA A 114 -8.88 -17.87 5.02
N ALA A 115 -9.84 -17.68 4.10
CA ALA A 115 -11.13 -17.08 4.45
C ALA A 115 -11.94 -17.98 5.41
N PRO A 116 -12.88 -17.43 6.21
CA PRO A 116 -13.65 -18.19 7.17
C PRO A 116 -14.52 -19.32 6.57
N ASP A 117 -14.87 -19.22 5.29
CA ASP A 117 -15.62 -20.25 4.55
C ASP A 117 -14.73 -21.35 3.95
N GLY A 118 -13.40 -21.23 4.11
CA GLY A 118 -12.40 -22.16 3.61
C GLY A 118 -11.86 -21.81 2.23
N THR A 119 -12.23 -20.68 1.65
CA THR A 119 -11.58 -20.17 0.43
C THR A 119 -10.11 -19.91 0.70
N SER A 120 -9.24 -20.36 -0.20
CA SER A 120 -7.77 -20.20 -0.05
C SER A 120 -7.38 -18.72 -0.07
N ALA A 121 -6.22 -18.39 0.47
CA ALA A 121 -5.72 -17.02 0.40
C ALA A 121 -5.52 -16.59 -1.07
N THR A 122 -4.97 -17.46 -1.90
CA THR A 122 -4.77 -17.21 -3.33
C THR A 122 -6.07 -16.83 -4.03
N ASP A 123 -7.17 -17.54 -3.77
CA ASP A 123 -8.46 -17.25 -4.40
C ASP A 123 -9.13 -15.99 -3.81
N ASP A 124 -8.96 -15.73 -2.51
CA ASP A 124 -9.62 -14.62 -1.81
C ASP A 124 -8.94 -13.26 -2.03
N PHE A 125 -7.63 -13.25 -2.17
CA PHE A 125 -6.88 -12.05 -2.59
C PHE A 125 -6.90 -11.87 -4.11
N GLY A 126 -6.92 -12.94 -4.90
CA GLY A 126 -7.00 -12.92 -6.36
C GLY A 126 -5.93 -12.03 -6.99
N ASP A 127 -6.36 -11.12 -7.87
CA ASP A 127 -5.47 -10.21 -8.62
C ASP A 127 -4.67 -9.22 -7.73
N MET A 128 -4.97 -9.14 -6.42
CA MET A 128 -4.18 -8.31 -5.49
C MET A 128 -2.81 -8.93 -5.16
N LEU A 129 -2.63 -10.23 -5.39
CA LEU A 129 -1.34 -10.92 -5.28
C LEU A 129 -0.49 -10.65 -6.53
N VAL A 130 0.04 -9.43 -6.64
CA VAL A 130 0.75 -8.95 -7.84
C VAL A 130 2.16 -9.54 -8.03
N SER A 131 2.72 -10.17 -7.00
CA SER A 131 3.96 -10.95 -7.05
C SER A 131 4.02 -11.96 -5.92
N ASP A 132 4.87 -12.98 -6.06
CA ASP A 132 5.10 -14.01 -5.03
C ASP A 132 5.77 -13.48 -3.76
N CYS A 133 6.20 -12.22 -3.74
CA CYS A 133 6.79 -11.57 -2.57
C CYS A 133 5.84 -10.57 -1.89
N PHE A 134 4.65 -10.30 -2.44
CA PHE A 134 3.76 -9.25 -1.98
C PHE A 134 2.62 -9.78 -1.11
N ILE A 135 2.44 -9.16 0.04
CA ILE A 135 1.37 -9.44 1.01
C ILE A 135 0.42 -8.25 1.00
N PRO A 136 -0.66 -8.27 0.21
CA PRO A 136 -1.53 -7.11 0.04
C PRO A 136 -2.34 -6.82 1.30
N GLN A 137 -2.47 -5.54 1.64
CA GLN A 137 -3.27 -5.07 2.78
C GLN A 137 -4.47 -4.26 2.33
N ILE A 138 -4.22 -3.20 1.56
CA ILE A 138 -5.22 -2.20 1.21
C ILE A 138 -5.21 -1.88 -0.28
N VAL A 139 -6.40 -1.47 -0.74
CA VAL A 139 -6.59 -0.70 -1.97
C VAL A 139 -6.81 0.75 -1.56
N PHE A 140 -5.94 1.64 -1.99
CA PHE A 140 -6.10 3.08 -1.80
C PHE A 140 -6.29 3.78 -3.14
N SER A 141 -6.61 5.05 -3.12
CA SER A 141 -6.59 5.86 -4.34
C SER A 141 -5.87 7.17 -4.14
N THR A 142 -5.12 7.56 -5.16
CA THR A 142 -4.74 8.96 -5.37
C THR A 142 -5.89 9.64 -6.09
N THR A 143 -6.41 10.71 -5.48
CA THR A 143 -7.56 11.46 -6.00
C THR A 143 -7.45 12.94 -5.64
N PHE A 144 -8.45 13.74 -5.97
CA PHE A 144 -8.42 15.19 -5.74
C PHE A 144 -9.40 15.60 -4.66
N GLY A 145 -8.89 16.37 -3.68
CA GLY A 145 -9.73 17.19 -2.81
C GLY A 145 -9.90 18.59 -3.38
N TYR A 146 -11.06 19.20 -3.13
CA TYR A 146 -11.33 20.57 -3.52
C TYR A 146 -12.10 21.33 -2.44
N ARG A 147 -11.97 22.66 -2.40
CA ARG A 147 -12.72 23.54 -1.48
C ARG A 147 -14.15 23.72 -1.95
N THR A 148 -15.11 23.18 -1.20
CA THR A 148 -16.56 23.29 -1.54
C THR A 148 -17.09 24.70 -1.45
N ASP A 149 -16.56 25.51 -0.54
CA ASP A 149 -16.92 26.91 -0.33
C ASP A 149 -16.27 27.90 -1.34
N GLN A 150 -15.35 27.41 -2.17
CA GLN A 150 -14.70 28.19 -3.24
C GLN A 150 -15.19 27.81 -4.64
N VAL A 151 -16.10 26.83 -4.77
CA VAL A 151 -16.73 26.52 -6.07
C VAL A 151 -17.50 27.77 -6.56
N PRO A 152 -17.26 28.22 -7.82
CA PRO A 152 -17.94 29.40 -8.31
C PRO A 152 -19.47 29.25 -8.34
N ALA A 153 -20.18 30.33 -8.05
CA ALA A 153 -21.64 30.28 -7.98
C ALA A 153 -22.27 29.85 -9.31
N GLY A 154 -23.09 28.81 -9.28
CA GLY A 154 -23.77 28.27 -10.46
C GLY A 154 -22.92 27.31 -11.29
N VAL A 155 -21.73 26.94 -10.80
CA VAL A 155 -20.87 25.91 -11.38
C VAL A 155 -21.05 24.62 -10.56
N GLU A 156 -21.13 23.48 -11.24
CA GLU A 156 -21.13 22.16 -10.56
C GLU A 156 -19.77 21.94 -9.89
N PRO A 157 -19.72 21.28 -8.73
CA PRO A 157 -18.46 20.93 -8.09
C PRO A 157 -17.58 20.05 -8.99
N PRO A 158 -16.22 20.11 -8.84
CA PRO A 158 -15.33 19.17 -9.50
C PRO A 158 -15.68 17.72 -9.12
N ASP A 159 -15.75 16.84 -10.10
CA ASP A 159 -16.00 15.40 -9.88
C ASP A 159 -14.95 14.49 -10.52
N SER A 160 -14.10 15.01 -11.40
CA SER A 160 -13.11 14.28 -12.16
C SER A 160 -11.67 14.76 -11.88
N ALA A 161 -10.72 13.85 -12.00
CA ALA A 161 -9.29 14.18 -11.98
C ALA A 161 -8.93 15.21 -13.09
N CYS A 162 -9.64 15.22 -14.20
CA CYS A 162 -9.38 16.15 -15.30
C CYS A 162 -9.73 17.61 -14.99
N ASP A 163 -10.57 17.85 -14.01
CA ASP A 163 -10.94 19.21 -13.59
C ASP A 163 -9.75 20.00 -13.01
N VAL A 164 -8.68 19.31 -12.59
CA VAL A 164 -7.44 19.96 -12.15
C VAL A 164 -6.82 20.84 -13.23
N PHE A 165 -7.02 20.50 -14.50
CA PHE A 165 -6.47 21.25 -15.65
C PHE A 165 -7.38 22.41 -16.11
N ASP A 166 -8.62 22.46 -15.65
CA ASP A 166 -9.58 23.52 -15.99
C ASP A 166 -9.46 24.72 -15.05
N LEU A 167 -8.52 25.61 -15.35
CA LEU A 167 -8.33 26.85 -14.57
C LEU A 167 -9.36 27.93 -14.88
N GLU A 168 -10.14 27.79 -15.96
CA GLU A 168 -11.18 28.74 -16.36
C GLU A 168 -12.45 28.52 -15.54
N THR A 169 -12.93 27.28 -15.48
CA THR A 169 -14.12 26.91 -14.71
C THR A 169 -13.83 26.90 -13.21
N TYR A 170 -12.66 26.40 -12.83
CA TYR A 170 -12.21 26.25 -11.44
C TYR A 170 -10.94 27.05 -11.17
N PRO A 171 -11.04 28.38 -11.01
CA PRO A 171 -9.88 29.22 -10.75
C PRO A 171 -9.28 28.96 -9.37
N GLY A 172 -7.95 29.15 -9.25
CA GLY A 172 -7.23 29.02 -7.97
C GLY A 172 -6.02 28.12 -8.09
N LYS A 173 -5.24 28.05 -7.02
CA LYS A 173 -4.03 27.24 -6.96
C LYS A 173 -4.35 25.76 -6.89
N ARG A 174 -3.40 24.96 -7.36
CA ARG A 174 -3.38 23.50 -7.32
C ARG A 174 -2.34 23.00 -6.33
N ALA A 175 -2.45 21.74 -5.93
CA ALA A 175 -1.37 20.98 -5.29
C ALA A 175 -1.25 19.60 -5.91
N LEU A 176 -0.04 19.22 -6.34
CA LEU A 176 0.25 17.92 -6.95
C LEU A 176 1.54 17.33 -6.34
N ASN A 177 1.65 16.01 -6.38
CA ASN A 177 2.86 15.31 -5.94
C ASN A 177 4.06 15.65 -6.84
N LYS A 178 5.26 15.76 -6.27
CA LYS A 178 6.53 15.90 -7.01
C LYS A 178 6.99 14.62 -7.73
N ARG A 179 6.15 13.62 -7.85
CA ARG A 179 6.43 12.34 -8.53
C ARG A 179 5.67 12.25 -9.84
N PRO A 180 6.17 11.53 -10.85
CA PRO A 180 5.50 11.36 -12.13
C PRO A 180 4.21 10.54 -12.05
N ILE A 181 4.20 9.51 -11.18
CA ILE A 181 3.06 8.60 -10.99
C ILE A 181 1.77 9.37 -10.68
N ALA A 182 0.69 8.98 -11.27
CA ALA A 182 -0.62 9.62 -11.34
C ALA A 182 -0.63 10.92 -12.17
N ASN A 183 0.36 11.79 -12.03
CA ASN A 183 0.40 13.06 -12.74
C ASN A 183 0.55 12.90 -14.25
N MET A 184 1.41 11.97 -14.71
CA MET A 184 1.64 11.77 -16.16
C MET A 184 0.49 11.00 -16.78
N GLU A 185 -0.10 10.05 -16.09
CA GLU A 185 -1.29 9.33 -16.55
C GLU A 185 -2.49 10.27 -16.69
N TRP A 186 -2.79 11.07 -15.67
CA TRP A 186 -3.85 12.06 -15.77
C TRP A 186 -3.58 13.12 -16.85
N ALA A 187 -2.33 13.53 -17.02
CA ALA A 187 -1.97 14.49 -18.07
C ALA A 187 -2.33 13.94 -19.45
N LEU A 188 -2.00 12.69 -19.77
CA LEU A 188 -2.34 12.08 -21.06
C LEU A 188 -3.85 11.81 -21.18
N LEU A 189 -4.47 11.22 -20.15
CA LEU A 189 -5.89 10.93 -20.12
C LEU A 189 -6.72 12.20 -20.36
N CYS A 190 -6.39 13.27 -19.63
CA CYS A 190 -7.10 14.56 -19.72
C CYS A 190 -6.68 15.40 -20.94
N ASP A 191 -5.71 14.94 -21.72
CA ASP A 191 -5.39 15.45 -23.05
C ASP A 191 -6.03 14.60 -24.18
N GLY A 192 -6.95 13.68 -23.81
CA GLY A 192 -7.76 12.89 -24.72
C GLY A 192 -7.12 11.60 -25.21
N VAL A 193 -6.09 11.09 -24.52
CA VAL A 193 -5.57 9.73 -24.75
C VAL A 193 -6.56 8.72 -24.16
N ALA A 194 -6.88 7.66 -24.90
CA ALA A 194 -7.70 6.58 -24.39
C ALA A 194 -6.99 5.88 -23.22
N TYR A 195 -7.76 5.44 -22.21
CA TYR A 195 -7.23 4.82 -21.00
C TYR A 195 -6.25 3.69 -21.31
N GLU A 196 -6.62 2.80 -22.23
CA GLU A 196 -5.84 1.65 -22.66
C GLU A 196 -4.50 1.99 -23.33
N ASP A 197 -4.37 3.20 -23.90
CA ASP A 197 -3.18 3.62 -24.65
C ASP A 197 -2.19 4.44 -23.80
N VAL A 198 -2.55 4.77 -22.54
CA VAL A 198 -1.76 5.69 -21.70
C VAL A 198 -0.35 5.17 -21.45
N TYR A 199 -0.19 3.92 -21.01
CA TYR A 199 1.12 3.37 -20.70
C TYR A 199 1.95 3.12 -21.95
N ASP A 200 1.36 2.62 -23.03
CA ASP A 200 2.06 2.45 -24.33
C ASP A 200 2.62 3.79 -24.82
N LEU A 201 1.89 4.88 -24.62
CA LEU A 201 2.33 6.21 -25.02
C LEU A 201 3.42 6.74 -24.06
N LEU A 202 3.32 6.49 -22.74
CA LEU A 202 4.32 6.87 -21.76
C LEU A 202 5.69 6.18 -21.95
N GLU A 203 5.75 5.06 -22.65
CA GLU A 203 7.02 4.43 -23.05
C GLU A 203 7.79 5.24 -24.10
N THR A 204 7.12 6.16 -24.77
CA THR A 204 7.71 6.95 -25.86
C THR A 204 8.13 8.35 -25.41
N ASP A 205 9.22 8.89 -26.00
CA ASP A 205 9.62 10.27 -25.76
C ASP A 205 8.53 11.26 -26.17
N GLU A 206 7.74 10.96 -27.21
CA GLU A 206 6.62 11.77 -27.69
C GLU A 206 5.49 11.83 -26.64
N GLY A 207 5.11 10.70 -26.06
CA GLY A 207 4.07 10.64 -25.05
C GLY A 207 4.49 11.31 -23.76
N GLN A 208 5.74 11.11 -23.31
CA GLN A 208 6.28 11.81 -22.18
C GLN A 208 6.30 13.34 -22.40
N ALA A 209 6.74 13.81 -23.55
CA ALA A 209 6.72 15.23 -23.90
C ALA A 209 5.29 15.79 -23.92
N ARG A 210 4.31 15.02 -24.41
CA ARG A 210 2.89 15.38 -24.40
C ARG A 210 2.33 15.50 -22.97
N ALA A 211 2.66 14.55 -22.09
CA ALA A 211 2.27 14.61 -20.69
C ALA A 211 2.85 15.85 -19.99
N PHE A 212 4.14 16.14 -20.17
CA PHE A 212 4.76 17.34 -19.61
C PHE A 212 4.14 18.63 -20.18
N ALA A 213 3.84 18.69 -21.47
CA ALA A 213 3.17 19.85 -22.06
C ALA A 213 1.78 20.09 -21.47
N LYS A 214 1.03 19.04 -21.14
CA LYS A 214 -0.23 19.15 -20.42
C LYS A 214 -0.03 19.65 -19.00
N LEU A 215 0.94 19.13 -18.26
CA LEU A 215 1.28 19.59 -16.90
C LEU A 215 1.78 21.04 -16.89
N ASP A 216 2.47 21.50 -17.94
CA ASP A 216 2.89 22.91 -18.10
C ASP A 216 1.71 23.88 -18.05
N THR A 217 0.51 23.47 -18.46
CA THR A 217 -0.70 24.33 -18.44
C THR A 217 -1.11 24.76 -17.03
N ILE A 218 -0.69 24.02 -16.00
CA ILE A 218 -1.02 24.28 -14.60
C ILE A 218 0.21 24.48 -13.70
N LYS A 219 1.43 24.26 -14.22
CA LYS A 219 2.68 24.22 -13.46
C LYS A 219 2.88 25.43 -12.56
N ASP A 220 2.69 26.63 -13.10
CA ASP A 220 2.89 27.89 -12.38
C ASP A 220 1.82 28.18 -11.30
N GLN A 221 0.68 27.48 -11.35
CA GLN A 221 -0.40 27.56 -10.38
C GLN A 221 -0.35 26.41 -9.36
N THR A 222 0.66 25.54 -9.43
CA THR A 222 0.73 24.31 -8.65
C THR A 222 1.78 24.39 -7.54
N VAL A 223 1.37 24.06 -6.33
CA VAL A 223 2.25 23.73 -5.20
C VAL A 223 2.65 22.27 -5.36
N TRP A 224 3.94 22.02 -5.55
CA TRP A 224 4.48 20.66 -5.72
C TRP A 224 4.90 20.10 -4.38
N TRP A 225 4.10 19.20 -3.82
CA TRP A 225 4.32 18.64 -2.49
C TRP A 225 5.18 17.37 -2.50
N SER A 226 5.86 17.13 -1.37
CA SER A 226 6.64 15.91 -1.12
C SER A 226 6.02 15.03 -0.04
N ALA A 227 5.36 15.63 0.93
CA ALA A 227 4.70 14.91 2.02
C ALA A 227 3.17 14.90 1.82
N ALA A 228 2.56 13.74 1.89
CA ALA A 228 1.13 13.54 1.62
C ALA A 228 0.18 14.32 2.55
N ALA A 229 0.68 14.79 3.69
CA ALA A 229 -0.06 15.65 4.61
C ALA A 229 -0.15 17.12 4.16
N GLU A 230 0.66 17.55 3.18
CA GLU A 230 0.68 18.94 2.74
C GLU A 230 -0.63 19.36 2.04
N THR A 231 -1.12 18.55 1.08
CA THR A 231 -2.38 18.88 0.37
C THR A 231 -3.60 19.01 1.30
N PRO A 232 -3.87 18.07 2.22
CA PRO A 232 -4.94 18.22 3.20
C PRO A 232 -4.84 19.51 4.01
N GLN A 233 -3.64 19.88 4.44
CA GLN A 233 -3.41 21.11 5.20
C GLN A 233 -3.65 22.36 4.33
N LEU A 234 -3.12 22.41 3.11
CA LEU A 234 -3.35 23.51 2.17
C LEU A 234 -4.83 23.70 1.82
N LEU A 235 -5.59 22.58 1.71
CA LEU A 235 -7.04 22.63 1.54
C LEU A 235 -7.72 23.17 2.81
N ALA A 236 -7.36 22.67 3.99
CA ALA A 236 -7.96 23.14 5.26
C ALA A 236 -7.74 24.63 5.46
N ASP A 237 -6.55 25.13 5.16
CA ASP A 237 -6.18 26.56 5.28
C ASP A 237 -6.77 27.43 4.14
N GLY A 238 -7.33 26.81 3.08
CA GLY A 238 -7.88 27.53 1.92
C GLY A 238 -6.82 28.15 1.02
N GLU A 239 -5.59 27.70 1.09
CA GLU A 239 -4.47 28.20 0.28
C GLU A 239 -4.49 27.70 -1.17
N ILE A 240 -5.16 26.55 -1.40
CA ILE A 240 -5.40 25.97 -2.72
C ILE A 240 -6.89 25.70 -2.95
N PHE A 241 -7.32 25.73 -4.20
CA PHE A 241 -8.67 25.32 -4.56
C PHE A 241 -8.81 23.80 -4.67
N MET A 242 -7.87 23.13 -5.34
CA MET A 242 -7.92 21.70 -5.63
C MET A 242 -6.52 21.09 -5.57
N GLY A 243 -6.40 19.87 -5.04
CA GLY A 243 -5.11 19.20 -4.99
C GLY A 243 -5.22 17.70 -4.85
N SER A 244 -4.25 16.98 -5.44
CA SER A 244 -4.16 15.53 -5.32
C SER A 244 -3.54 15.11 -4.00
N THR A 245 -4.07 14.04 -3.44
CA THR A 245 -3.49 13.27 -2.34
C THR A 245 -4.23 11.94 -2.21
N TYR A 246 -3.93 11.17 -1.19
CA TYR A 246 -4.57 9.87 -0.93
C TYR A 246 -5.97 10.06 -0.29
N ASN A 247 -6.95 9.26 -0.75
CA ASN A 247 -8.35 9.37 -0.32
C ASN A 247 -8.52 9.27 1.21
N GLY A 248 -7.75 8.44 1.92
CA GLY A 248 -7.80 8.35 3.37
C GLY A 248 -7.39 9.64 4.08
N ARG A 249 -6.45 10.40 3.53
CA ARG A 249 -6.05 11.70 4.07
C ARG A 249 -7.07 12.80 3.79
N LEU A 250 -7.77 12.72 2.65
CA LEU A 250 -8.90 13.60 2.37
C LEU A 250 -10.09 13.27 3.28
N PHE A 251 -10.34 11.98 3.52
CA PHE A 251 -11.36 11.57 4.49
C PHE A 251 -11.14 12.20 5.87
N SER A 252 -9.90 12.17 6.36
CA SER A 252 -9.58 12.77 7.67
C SER A 252 -9.91 14.28 7.69
N VAL A 253 -9.52 15.02 6.68
CA VAL A 253 -9.82 16.46 6.59
C VAL A 253 -11.33 16.74 6.49
N ILE A 254 -12.06 15.90 5.77
CA ILE A 254 -13.50 16.05 5.55
C ILE A 254 -14.30 15.64 6.79
N ALA A 255 -14.09 14.40 7.26
CA ALA A 255 -14.96 13.77 8.25
C ALA A 255 -14.50 14.01 9.69
N GLU A 256 -13.18 13.94 9.97
CA GLU A 256 -12.65 14.11 11.33
C GLU A 256 -12.45 15.58 11.66
N GLN A 257 -11.93 16.39 10.72
CA GLN A 257 -11.67 17.82 10.94
C GLN A 257 -12.81 18.72 10.50
N ASN A 258 -13.86 18.17 9.86
CA ASN A 258 -15.06 18.88 9.40
C ASN A 258 -14.73 20.13 8.57
N GLN A 259 -13.73 20.04 7.68
CA GLN A 259 -13.38 21.12 6.78
C GLN A 259 -14.29 21.14 5.55
N PRO A 260 -14.54 22.31 4.93
CA PRO A 260 -15.35 22.43 3.73
C PRO A 260 -14.57 21.94 2.49
N VAL A 261 -14.28 20.65 2.46
CA VAL A 261 -13.55 19.95 1.40
C VAL A 261 -14.44 18.86 0.81
N GLY A 262 -14.49 18.76 -0.50
CA GLY A 262 -15.10 17.67 -1.24
C GLY A 262 -14.04 16.79 -1.88
N MET A 263 -14.44 15.63 -2.41
CA MET A 263 -13.55 14.67 -3.08
C MET A 263 -14.08 14.42 -4.49
N ALA A 264 -13.21 14.52 -5.50
CA ALA A 264 -13.50 14.19 -6.89
C ALA A 264 -13.06 12.74 -7.15
N TRP A 265 -14.01 11.88 -7.49
CA TRP A 265 -13.76 10.44 -7.57
C TRP A 265 -13.53 9.92 -8.99
N ASP A 266 -14.07 10.60 -10.02
CA ASP A 266 -13.95 10.10 -11.38
C ASP A 266 -12.51 10.18 -11.88
N TRP A 267 -12.02 9.07 -12.44
CA TRP A 267 -10.62 8.87 -12.79
C TRP A 267 -9.65 8.91 -11.61
N GLN A 268 -10.12 8.59 -10.39
CA GLN A 268 -9.22 8.30 -9.29
C GLN A 268 -8.22 7.21 -9.69
N MET A 269 -6.97 7.30 -9.26
CA MET A 269 -5.99 6.25 -9.51
C MET A 269 -5.98 5.26 -8.35
N LEU A 270 -6.41 4.05 -8.61
CA LEU A 270 -6.34 2.94 -7.65
C LEU A 270 -4.93 2.37 -7.59
N ASP A 271 -4.47 2.11 -6.39
CA ASP A 271 -3.18 1.51 -6.11
C ASP A 271 -3.28 0.53 -4.94
N LEU A 272 -2.26 -0.32 -4.79
CA LEU A 272 -2.14 -1.32 -3.74
C LEU A 272 -0.98 -0.97 -2.82
N ASP A 273 -1.21 -1.17 -1.54
CA ASP A 273 -0.17 -1.13 -0.52
C ASP A 273 -0.22 -2.42 0.30
N GLY A 274 0.95 -2.86 0.74
CA GLY A 274 1.08 -4.11 1.46
C GLY A 274 2.50 -4.35 1.92
N TRP A 275 2.75 -5.53 2.44
CA TRP A 275 4.04 -5.88 3.00
C TRP A 275 4.88 -6.73 2.06
N ILE A 276 6.19 -6.60 2.22
CA ILE A 276 7.19 -7.61 1.85
C ILE A 276 7.94 -8.06 3.11
N ILE A 277 8.43 -9.28 3.09
CA ILE A 277 9.35 -9.81 4.09
C ILE A 277 10.76 -9.70 3.50
N PRO A 278 11.71 -9.00 4.14
CA PRO A 278 13.08 -8.92 3.62
C PRO A 278 13.71 -10.30 3.50
N ALA A 279 14.43 -10.55 2.41
CA ALA A 279 15.17 -11.79 2.22
C ALA A 279 16.31 -11.92 3.25
N GLY A 280 16.60 -13.13 3.69
CA GLY A 280 17.74 -13.42 4.55
C GLY A 280 17.54 -13.14 6.05
N LEU A 281 16.29 -13.04 6.52
CA LEU A 281 16.01 -12.97 7.96
C LEU A 281 16.50 -14.25 8.68
N PRO A 282 17.00 -14.12 9.93
CA PRO A 282 17.22 -15.25 10.82
C PRO A 282 15.92 -16.05 11.07
N GLU A 283 16.05 -17.36 11.29
CA GLU A 283 14.90 -18.27 11.41
C GLU A 283 13.90 -17.86 12.50
N ASP A 284 14.38 -17.40 13.65
CA ASP A 284 13.55 -16.96 14.79
C ASP A 284 12.77 -15.66 14.47
N ARG A 285 13.38 -14.72 13.75
CA ARG A 285 12.73 -13.49 13.28
C ARG A 285 11.71 -13.82 12.20
N LEU A 286 12.09 -14.64 11.22
CA LEU A 286 11.18 -15.06 10.15
C LEU A 286 9.95 -15.77 10.71
N ALA A 287 10.12 -16.72 11.65
CA ALA A 287 9.00 -17.40 12.27
C ALA A 287 8.03 -16.43 12.96
N ARG A 288 8.54 -15.39 13.63
CA ARG A 288 7.71 -14.34 14.24
C ARG A 288 6.94 -13.53 13.21
N VAL A 289 7.60 -13.15 12.11
CA VAL A 289 6.97 -12.39 11.01
C VAL A 289 5.85 -13.19 10.37
N LEU A 290 6.08 -14.48 10.07
CA LEU A 290 5.07 -15.34 9.46
C LEU A 290 3.84 -15.53 10.37
N ASP A 291 4.04 -15.68 11.67
CA ASP A 291 2.96 -15.76 12.66
C ASP A 291 2.14 -14.45 12.72
N TYR A 292 2.83 -13.29 12.70
CA TYR A 292 2.17 -11.99 12.64
C TYR A 292 1.40 -11.78 11.33
N VAL A 293 1.99 -12.12 10.19
CA VAL A 293 1.36 -11.98 8.86
C VAL A 293 0.12 -12.85 8.76
N MET A 294 0.19 -14.10 9.22
CA MET A 294 -0.98 -14.99 9.28
C MET A 294 -2.12 -14.38 10.11
N PHE A 295 -1.82 -13.76 11.25
CA PHE A 295 -2.80 -13.05 12.07
C PHE A 295 -3.35 -11.80 11.40
N ALA A 296 -2.46 -10.94 10.87
CA ALA A 296 -2.82 -9.63 10.32
C ALA A 296 -3.58 -9.72 8.99
N THR A 297 -3.39 -10.79 8.22
CA THR A 297 -4.09 -11.04 6.96
C THR A 297 -5.43 -11.77 7.11
N ASP A 298 -5.84 -12.08 8.37
CA ASP A 298 -7.18 -12.60 8.63
C ASP A 298 -8.27 -11.68 8.09
N THR A 299 -9.35 -12.28 7.60
CA THR A 299 -10.49 -11.57 6.99
C THR A 299 -11.00 -10.42 7.85
N GLN A 300 -11.16 -10.64 9.16
CA GLN A 300 -11.67 -9.61 10.06
C GLN A 300 -10.62 -8.52 10.29
N ARG A 301 -9.33 -8.88 10.42
CA ARG A 301 -8.27 -7.92 10.68
C ARG A 301 -8.11 -6.91 9.55
N LEU A 302 -8.14 -7.35 8.28
CA LEU A 302 -8.10 -6.44 7.13
C LEU A 302 -9.35 -5.56 7.06
N ALA A 303 -10.53 -6.07 7.43
CA ALA A 303 -11.73 -5.25 7.54
C ALA A 303 -11.66 -4.24 8.70
N ASP A 304 -11.02 -4.59 9.81
CA ASP A 304 -10.87 -3.71 10.97
C ASP A 304 -10.01 -2.48 10.66
N GLN A 305 -9.00 -2.59 9.78
CA GLN A 305 -8.20 -1.44 9.37
C GLN A 305 -9.07 -0.32 8.74
N ALA A 306 -10.07 -0.71 7.97
CA ALA A 306 -11.02 0.23 7.36
C ALA A 306 -11.88 1.01 8.38
N GLN A 307 -11.87 0.63 9.66
CA GLN A 307 -12.53 1.40 10.74
C GLN A 307 -11.71 2.62 11.20
N PHE A 308 -10.44 2.67 10.84
CA PHE A 308 -9.53 3.75 11.23
C PHE A 308 -9.16 4.67 10.06
N ILE A 309 -9.20 4.16 8.83
CA ILE A 309 -8.84 4.89 7.63
C ILE A 309 -9.66 4.40 6.43
N SER A 310 -10.04 5.29 5.52
CA SER A 310 -10.92 4.96 4.39
C SER A 310 -10.19 4.30 3.23
N TYR A 311 -9.44 3.22 3.49
CA TYR A 311 -8.83 2.36 2.48
C TYR A 311 -9.58 1.03 2.40
N GLY A 312 -9.79 0.53 1.19
CA GLY A 312 -10.48 -0.75 0.98
C GLY A 312 -9.58 -1.91 1.38
N PRO A 313 -10.08 -2.95 2.05
CA PRO A 313 -9.29 -4.15 2.29
C PRO A 313 -8.95 -4.87 0.97
N ALA A 314 -7.74 -5.41 0.87
CA ALA A 314 -7.23 -6.05 -0.34
C ALA A 314 -7.73 -7.49 -0.54
N ARG A 315 -8.66 -7.99 0.28
CA ARG A 315 -9.23 -9.33 0.10
C ARG A 315 -10.75 -9.30 0.01
N ALA A 316 -11.32 -10.15 -0.84
CA ALA A 316 -12.74 -10.17 -1.16
C ALA A 316 -13.63 -10.46 0.05
N SER A 317 -13.24 -11.41 0.92
CA SER A 317 -13.99 -11.77 2.12
C SER A 317 -14.06 -10.66 3.16
N SER A 318 -13.13 -9.71 3.16
CA SER A 318 -13.09 -8.58 4.12
C SER A 318 -14.01 -7.43 3.72
N ALA A 319 -14.22 -7.20 2.43
CA ALA A 319 -14.99 -6.05 1.93
C ALA A 319 -16.42 -5.97 2.53
N PRO A 320 -17.20 -7.05 2.65
CA PRO A 320 -18.54 -7.02 3.27
C PRO A 320 -18.51 -6.75 4.79
N LEU A 321 -17.36 -6.89 5.43
CA LEU A 321 -17.18 -6.70 6.88
C LEU A 321 -16.72 -5.29 7.26
N VAL A 322 -16.47 -4.43 6.27
CA VAL A 322 -16.14 -3.02 6.50
C VAL A 322 -17.29 -2.38 7.27
N GLY A 323 -16.99 -1.92 8.47
CA GLY A 323 -17.97 -1.42 9.42
C GLY A 323 -18.00 0.11 9.49
N LYS A 324 -18.14 0.59 10.73
CA LYS A 324 -18.17 2.02 11.04
C LYS A 324 -16.81 2.50 11.48
N HIS A 325 -16.53 3.78 11.23
CA HIS A 325 -15.38 4.45 11.81
C HIS A 325 -15.37 4.30 13.33
N ALA A 326 -14.24 3.90 13.89
CA ALA A 326 -14.11 3.54 15.30
C ALA A 326 -14.50 4.68 16.28
N GLU A 327 -14.18 5.93 15.93
CA GLU A 327 -14.46 7.10 16.76
C GLU A 327 -15.71 7.86 16.31
N LEU A 328 -15.90 8.06 15.00
CA LEU A 328 -16.99 8.89 14.47
C LEU A 328 -18.32 8.15 14.35
N GLY A 329 -18.30 6.82 14.30
CA GLY A 329 -19.49 5.98 14.17
C GLY A 329 -20.21 6.08 12.81
N ILE A 330 -19.59 6.71 11.80
CA ILE A 330 -20.10 6.80 10.43
C ILE A 330 -19.78 5.51 9.67
N ASP A 331 -20.62 5.16 8.70
CA ASP A 331 -20.38 4.00 7.85
C ASP A 331 -19.20 4.26 6.91
N MET A 332 -18.22 3.38 6.89
CA MET A 332 -16.99 3.57 6.12
C MET A 332 -17.11 3.15 4.65
N GLY A 333 -18.02 2.23 4.32
CA GLY A 333 -18.22 1.75 2.94
C GLY A 333 -18.26 2.87 1.90
N PRO A 334 -19.13 3.90 2.03
CA PRO A 334 -19.23 5.00 1.07
C PRO A 334 -17.96 5.86 0.91
N HIS A 335 -16.98 5.71 1.78
CA HIS A 335 -15.72 6.45 1.74
C HIS A 335 -14.56 5.62 1.17
N MET A 336 -14.83 4.37 0.78
CA MET A 336 -13.80 3.48 0.19
C MET A 336 -13.60 3.78 -1.28
N PRO A 337 -12.35 3.75 -1.79
CA PRO A 337 -12.09 3.92 -3.22
C PRO A 337 -12.68 2.79 -4.06
N THR A 338 -12.92 1.64 -3.42
CA THR A 338 -13.50 0.46 -4.03
C THR A 338 -15.03 0.47 -4.07
N ASP A 339 -15.70 1.41 -3.38
CA ASP A 339 -17.17 1.53 -3.46
C ASP A 339 -17.60 1.82 -4.91
N PRO A 340 -18.58 1.06 -5.45
CA PRO A 340 -19.07 1.25 -6.82
C PRO A 340 -19.63 2.66 -7.10
N ALA A 341 -20.08 3.39 -6.08
CA ALA A 341 -20.59 4.76 -6.22
C ALA A 341 -19.47 5.81 -6.35
N ASN A 342 -18.23 5.45 -6.00
CA ASN A 342 -17.10 6.37 -5.98
C ASN A 342 -16.35 6.37 -7.32
N GLY A 343 -16.85 7.16 -8.27
CA GLY A 343 -16.30 7.33 -9.61
C GLY A 343 -16.80 6.28 -10.62
N ALA A 344 -17.34 6.75 -11.71
CA ALA A 344 -17.76 5.89 -12.82
C ALA A 344 -16.56 5.26 -13.54
N ASN A 345 -15.48 6.03 -13.63
CA ASN A 345 -14.21 5.61 -14.21
C ASN A 345 -13.13 5.55 -13.13
N LYS A 346 -12.26 4.54 -13.25
CA LYS A 346 -11.12 4.33 -12.35
C LYS A 346 -9.89 4.05 -13.18
N PHE A 347 -8.79 4.69 -12.83
CA PHE A 347 -7.49 4.39 -13.39
C PHE A 347 -6.82 3.38 -12.46
N VAL A 348 -6.50 2.18 -12.93
CA VAL A 348 -5.76 1.19 -12.15
C VAL A 348 -4.29 1.35 -12.49
N ASN A 349 -3.45 1.51 -11.47
CA ASN A 349 -2.01 1.63 -11.63
C ASN A 349 -1.44 0.36 -12.28
N ASN A 350 -0.54 0.51 -13.25
CA ASN A 350 0.20 -0.60 -13.83
C ASN A 350 1.50 -0.82 -13.05
N TYR A 351 1.42 -1.66 -12.04
CA TYR A 351 2.52 -1.90 -11.09
C TYR A 351 3.77 -2.43 -11.77
N ALA A 352 3.63 -3.38 -12.70
CA ALA A 352 4.76 -3.96 -13.44
C ALA A 352 5.45 -2.89 -14.32
N TRP A 353 4.66 -2.07 -14.99
CA TRP A 353 5.19 -0.98 -15.80
C TRP A 353 5.98 0.02 -14.94
N TRP A 354 5.43 0.44 -13.80
CA TRP A 354 6.12 1.36 -12.88
C TRP A 354 7.36 0.74 -12.22
N ALA A 355 7.38 -0.57 -11.99
CA ALA A 355 8.58 -1.26 -11.52
C ALA A 355 9.77 -1.06 -12.46
N ASP A 356 9.52 -1.07 -13.78
CA ASP A 356 10.54 -0.92 -14.82
C ASP A 356 10.92 0.54 -15.11
N TYR A 357 9.93 1.46 -15.17
CA TYR A 357 10.14 2.82 -15.72
C TYR A 357 10.29 3.91 -14.66
N ARG A 358 10.10 3.62 -13.39
CA ARG A 358 10.04 4.62 -12.30
C ARG A 358 11.28 5.49 -12.21
N ASP A 359 12.48 4.91 -12.17
CA ASP A 359 13.71 5.66 -11.94
C ASP A 359 14.00 6.67 -13.06
N ASP A 360 13.74 6.27 -14.31
CA ASP A 360 13.93 7.16 -15.49
C ASP A 360 12.94 8.31 -15.47
N LEU A 361 11.66 8.02 -15.22
CA LEU A 361 10.62 9.03 -15.18
C LEU A 361 10.72 9.95 -13.96
N ASP A 362 11.12 9.46 -12.80
CA ASP A 362 11.42 10.28 -11.63
C ASP A 362 12.53 11.30 -11.96
N ALA A 363 13.62 10.86 -12.59
CA ALA A 363 14.71 11.73 -12.99
C ALA A 363 14.27 12.80 -14.01
N LYS A 364 13.48 12.42 -15.04
CA LYS A 364 12.92 13.34 -16.04
C LYS A 364 11.94 14.33 -15.41
N PHE A 365 11.09 13.86 -14.49
CA PHE A 365 10.10 14.70 -13.80
C PHE A 365 10.78 15.75 -12.90
N GLN A 366 11.81 15.35 -12.12
CA GLN A 366 12.59 16.30 -11.33
C GLN A 366 13.33 17.32 -12.21
N ALA A 367 13.89 16.90 -13.36
CA ALA A 367 14.52 17.81 -14.30
C ALA A 367 13.51 18.80 -14.91
N TRP A 368 12.28 18.36 -15.21
CA TRP A 368 11.21 19.22 -15.68
C TRP A 368 10.74 20.20 -14.60
N LEU A 369 10.59 19.78 -13.36
CA LEU A 369 10.21 20.66 -12.25
C LEU A 369 11.23 21.79 -12.02
N ALA A 370 12.50 21.53 -12.28
CA ALA A 370 13.59 22.49 -12.09
C ALA A 370 13.67 23.59 -13.18
N GLN A 371 12.93 23.46 -14.28
CA GLN A 371 12.87 24.46 -15.36
C GLN A 371 11.87 25.57 -15.05
#